data_f58c7c75f6efeeecc248e0a2fc058127
#
_entry.id   f58c7c75f6efeeecc248e0a2fc058127
#
_cell.length_a   1.000
_cell.length_b   1.000
_cell.length_c   1.000
_cell.angle_alpha   90.00
_cell.angle_beta   90.00
_cell.angle_gamma   90.00
#
_symmetry.space_group_name_H-M   'P 1'
#
loop_
_entity.id
_entity.type
_entity.pdbx_description
1 polymer ?
#
loop_
_entity_poly.entity_id
_entity_poly.type
_entity_poly.pdbx_seq_one_letter_code
_entity_poly.pdbx_strand_id
1 'polypeptide(L)'
;VYKRQTYSQAVSAGGFLYTSGQVGINPATGEMVSNDVKPQCLQVLKNILAILEAKNLSLVNIVKLNVYLKDLNDFSILNETFIEFFGKTNFPARSTVEVAGLPLGARVEIDCIAIES
;
A
#
# COMPACT_ATOMS: atom_id res chain seq x y z
N VAL A 1 0.52 2.27 18.26
CA VAL A 1 0.71 0.93 17.75
C VAL A 1 1.97 0.83 16.90
N TYR A 2 2.21 1.78 16.02
CA TYR A 2 3.40 1.77 15.17
C TYR A 2 4.61 2.41 15.82
N LYS A 3 4.53 2.78 17.08
CA LYS A 3 5.57 3.56 17.76
C LYS A 3 6.87 2.81 18.02
N ARG A 4 6.85 1.48 17.91
CA ARG A 4 8.04 0.65 18.17
C ARG A 4 8.73 0.15 16.93
N GLN A 5 8.34 0.67 15.77
CA GLN A 5 8.97 0.29 14.52
C GLN A 5 10.38 0.86 14.43
N THR A 6 11.27 0.09 13.83
CA THR A 6 12.67 0.47 13.62
C THR A 6 12.88 1.20 12.30
N TYR A 7 11.81 1.67 11.66
CA TYR A 7 11.85 2.33 10.37
C TYR A 7 10.81 3.44 10.30
N SER A 8 11.01 4.35 9.37
CA SER A 8 10.06 5.44 9.10
C SER A 8 8.94 4.95 8.21
N GLN A 9 7.75 5.53 8.36
CA GLN A 9 6.63 5.24 7.44
C GLN A 9 6.92 5.71 6.03
N ALA A 10 7.64 6.82 5.89
CA ALA A 10 8.04 7.34 4.58
C ALA A 10 9.30 8.20 4.72
N VAL A 11 10.06 8.28 3.64
CA VAL A 11 11.29 9.06 3.56
C VAL A 11 11.29 9.87 2.27
N SER A 12 11.58 11.17 2.38
CA SER A 12 11.75 12.04 1.21
C SER A 12 13.22 12.07 0.81
N ALA A 13 13.49 11.87 -0.47
CA ALA A 13 14.86 11.94 -1.00
C ALA A 13 14.81 12.27 -2.49
N GLY A 14 15.60 13.25 -2.92
CA GLY A 14 15.76 13.58 -4.33
C GLY A 14 14.47 13.99 -5.05
N GLY A 15 13.50 14.56 -4.35
CA GLY A 15 12.22 14.95 -4.93
C GLY A 15 11.19 13.84 -4.97
N PHE A 16 11.48 12.71 -4.33
CA PHE A 16 10.57 11.57 -4.26
C PHE A 16 10.27 11.20 -2.82
N LEU A 17 9.08 10.65 -2.60
CA LEU A 17 8.68 10.09 -1.33
C LEU A 17 8.65 8.57 -1.47
N TYR A 18 9.33 7.88 -0.57
CA TYR A 18 9.40 6.42 -0.53
C TYR A 18 8.66 5.95 0.71
N THR A 19 7.64 5.12 0.57
CA THR A 19 6.94 4.58 1.74
C THR A 19 7.50 3.24 2.14
N SER A 20 7.39 2.93 3.42
CA SER A 20 7.56 1.55 3.88
C SER A 20 6.36 0.73 3.45
N GLY A 21 6.52 -0.59 3.45
CA GLY A 21 5.44 -1.50 3.11
C GLY A 21 4.28 -1.37 4.08
N GLN A 22 3.06 -1.29 3.54
CA GLN A 22 1.84 -1.19 4.33
C GLN A 22 1.06 -2.49 4.21
N VAL A 23 0.56 -2.99 5.32
CA VAL A 23 -0.38 -4.10 5.37
C VAL A 23 -1.74 -3.57 5.83
N GLY A 24 -2.78 -4.41 5.74
CA GLY A 24 -4.16 -3.97 6.00
C GLY A 24 -4.50 -3.76 7.47
N ILE A 25 -3.68 -3.02 8.19
CA ILE A 25 -3.89 -2.69 9.59
C ILE A 25 -4.72 -1.42 9.70
N ASN A 26 -5.75 -1.47 10.54
CA ASN A 26 -6.51 -0.28 10.90
C ASN A 26 -5.66 0.54 11.88
N PRO A 27 -5.25 1.77 11.52
CA PRO A 27 -4.38 2.57 12.38
C PRO A 27 -5.01 2.95 13.71
N ALA A 28 -6.34 2.97 13.81
CA ALA A 28 -7.03 3.29 15.05
C ALA A 28 -6.98 2.14 16.06
N THR A 29 -6.98 0.88 15.58
CA THR A 29 -7.01 -0.29 16.46
C THR A 29 -5.70 -1.06 16.51
N GLY A 30 -4.86 -0.91 15.49
CA GLY A 30 -3.63 -1.68 15.37
C GLY A 30 -3.85 -3.11 14.92
N GLU A 31 -5.05 -3.45 14.47
CA GLU A 31 -5.41 -4.82 14.08
C GLU A 31 -5.68 -4.93 12.59
N MET A 32 -5.45 -6.13 12.03
CA MET A 32 -5.78 -6.44 10.65
C MET A 32 -7.28 -6.29 10.46
N VAL A 33 -7.71 -5.59 9.40
CA VAL A 33 -9.14 -5.29 9.18
C VAL A 33 -9.96 -6.51 8.83
N SER A 34 -9.34 -7.54 8.27
CA SER A 34 -10.05 -8.74 7.79
C SER A 34 -9.04 -9.82 7.44
N ASN A 35 -9.51 -11.06 7.33
CA ASN A 35 -8.71 -12.16 6.80
C ASN A 35 -8.78 -12.23 5.26
N ASP A 36 -9.66 -11.44 4.64
CA ASP A 36 -9.87 -11.46 3.20
C ASP A 36 -8.98 -10.44 2.50
N VAL A 37 -8.55 -10.78 1.29
CA VAL A 37 -7.60 -9.95 0.54
C VAL A 37 -8.19 -8.60 0.13
N LYS A 38 -9.46 -8.54 -0.28
CA LYS A 38 -10.04 -7.29 -0.75
C LYS A 38 -10.12 -6.22 0.34
N PRO A 39 -10.69 -6.49 1.53
CA PRO A 39 -10.67 -5.50 2.61
C PRO A 39 -9.25 -5.13 3.03
N GLN A 40 -8.33 -6.09 3.07
CA GLN A 40 -6.93 -5.79 3.38
C GLN A 40 -6.33 -4.84 2.36
N CYS A 41 -6.54 -5.11 1.07
CA CYS A 41 -6.02 -4.28 -0.01
C CYS A 41 -6.56 -2.85 0.07
N LEU A 42 -7.86 -2.69 0.30
CA LEU A 42 -8.46 -1.36 0.46
C LEU A 42 -7.85 -0.60 1.63
N GLN A 43 -7.63 -1.28 2.75
CA GLN A 43 -7.02 -0.63 3.92
C GLN A 43 -5.57 -0.25 3.64
N VAL A 44 -4.81 -1.11 2.95
CA VAL A 44 -3.44 -0.80 2.54
C VAL A 44 -3.41 0.50 1.72
N LEU A 45 -4.29 0.60 0.73
CA LEU A 45 -4.35 1.77 -0.14
C LEU A 45 -4.75 3.03 0.64
N LYS A 46 -5.69 2.90 1.59
CA LYS A 46 -6.06 4.01 2.47
C LYS A 46 -4.88 4.44 3.34
N ASN A 47 -4.10 3.49 3.85
CA ASN A 47 -2.92 3.80 4.66
C ASN A 47 -1.86 4.54 3.84
N ILE A 48 -1.65 4.12 2.59
CA ILE A 48 -0.73 4.81 1.68
C ILE A 48 -1.24 6.22 1.40
N LEU A 49 -2.53 6.37 1.12
CA LEU A 49 -3.11 7.69 0.87
C LEU A 49 -2.93 8.62 2.07
N ALA A 50 -3.13 8.10 3.28
CA ALA A 50 -2.93 8.89 4.50
C ALA A 50 -1.48 9.38 4.63
N ILE A 51 -0.51 8.54 4.28
CA ILE A 51 0.91 8.93 4.28
C ILE A 51 1.14 10.06 3.26
N LEU A 52 0.57 9.92 2.06
CA LEU A 52 0.70 10.92 1.00
C LEU A 52 0.08 12.26 1.45
N GLU A 53 -1.12 12.21 2.01
CA GLU A 53 -1.83 13.41 2.46
C GLU A 53 -1.10 14.15 3.57
N ALA A 54 -0.41 13.42 4.44
CA ALA A 54 0.43 14.03 5.47
C ALA A 54 1.59 14.83 4.87
N LYS A 55 1.93 14.59 3.60
CA LYS A 55 2.96 15.31 2.85
C LYS A 55 2.37 16.24 1.80
N ASN A 56 1.07 16.50 1.87
CA ASN A 56 0.33 17.33 0.91
C ASN A 56 0.37 16.77 -0.51
N LEU A 57 0.43 15.44 -0.64
CA LEU A 57 0.40 14.73 -1.91
C LEU A 57 -0.92 13.99 -2.05
N SER A 58 -1.19 13.48 -3.24
CA SER A 58 -2.39 12.71 -3.54
C SER A 58 -2.05 11.50 -4.40
N LEU A 59 -3.05 10.72 -4.78
CA LEU A 59 -2.85 9.52 -5.59
C LEU A 59 -2.14 9.80 -6.92
N VAL A 60 -2.37 10.97 -7.52
CA VAL A 60 -1.75 11.33 -8.80
C VAL A 60 -0.24 11.46 -8.70
N ASN A 61 0.30 11.62 -7.49
CA ASN A 61 1.73 11.72 -7.27
C ASN A 61 2.43 10.36 -7.28
N ILE A 62 1.68 9.26 -7.17
CA ILE A 62 2.29 7.92 -7.14
C ILE A 62 2.84 7.58 -8.53
N VAL A 63 4.12 7.24 -8.62
CA VAL A 63 4.76 6.82 -9.86
C VAL A 63 4.97 5.32 -9.92
N LYS A 64 5.11 4.65 -8.78
CA LYS A 64 5.38 3.21 -8.73
C LYS A 64 4.74 2.58 -7.50
N LEU A 65 4.11 1.43 -7.71
CA LEU A 65 3.62 0.55 -6.65
C LEU A 65 4.36 -0.77 -6.71
N ASN A 66 4.82 -1.26 -5.57
CA ASN A 66 5.33 -2.61 -5.43
C ASN A 66 4.33 -3.40 -4.58
N VAL A 67 3.81 -4.47 -5.14
CA VAL A 67 2.75 -5.27 -4.52
C VAL A 67 3.26 -6.67 -4.23
N TYR A 68 3.11 -7.08 -2.99
CA TYR A 68 3.51 -8.41 -2.53
C TYR A 68 2.25 -9.15 -2.10
N LEU A 69 1.98 -10.29 -2.74
CA LEU A 69 0.81 -11.13 -2.42
C LEU A 69 1.26 -12.42 -1.76
N LYS A 70 0.50 -12.88 -0.79
CA LYS A 70 0.72 -14.20 -0.23
C LYS A 70 0.35 -15.29 -1.24
N ASP A 71 -0.58 -15.00 -2.15
CA ASP A 71 -1.08 -15.94 -3.15
C ASP A 71 -1.40 -15.19 -4.44
N LEU A 72 -0.72 -15.51 -5.55
CA LEU A 72 -0.97 -14.87 -6.84
C LEU A 72 -2.36 -15.17 -7.39
N ASN A 73 -3.07 -16.17 -6.86
CA ASN A 73 -4.46 -16.40 -7.23
C ASN A 73 -5.37 -15.22 -6.84
N ASP A 74 -4.91 -14.34 -5.96
CA ASP A 74 -5.63 -13.12 -5.57
C ASP A 74 -5.43 -11.96 -6.56
N PHE A 75 -4.70 -12.19 -7.66
CA PHE A 75 -4.36 -11.15 -8.63
C PHE A 75 -5.59 -10.44 -9.22
N SER A 76 -6.63 -11.21 -9.56
CA SER A 76 -7.86 -10.63 -10.12
C SER A 76 -8.57 -9.72 -9.13
N ILE A 77 -8.64 -10.13 -7.86
CA ILE A 77 -9.27 -9.33 -6.80
C ILE A 77 -8.47 -8.06 -6.56
N LEU A 78 -7.14 -8.18 -6.59
CA LEU A 78 -6.26 -7.03 -6.48
C LEU A 78 -6.54 -6.00 -7.58
N ASN A 79 -6.64 -6.46 -8.83
CA ASN A 79 -6.90 -5.57 -9.97
C ASN A 79 -8.26 -4.89 -9.87
N GLU A 80 -9.31 -5.61 -9.48
CA GLU A 80 -10.63 -5.03 -9.25
C GLU A 80 -10.57 -3.94 -8.18
N THR A 81 -9.86 -4.20 -7.10
CA THR A 81 -9.72 -3.26 -5.99
C THR A 81 -8.98 -2.00 -6.43
N PHE A 82 -7.96 -2.16 -7.25
CA PHE A 82 -7.21 -1.02 -7.78
C PHE A 82 -8.08 -0.15 -8.68
N ILE A 83 -8.92 -0.77 -9.51
CA ILE A 83 -9.85 -0.03 -10.37
C ILE A 83 -10.84 0.77 -9.51
N GLU A 84 -11.36 0.16 -8.46
CA GLU A 84 -12.29 0.85 -7.54
C GLU A 84 -11.62 2.03 -6.84
N PHE A 85 -10.35 1.89 -6.49
CA PHE A 85 -9.64 2.91 -5.72
C PHE A 85 -9.07 4.03 -6.59
N PHE A 86 -8.41 3.68 -7.71
CA PHE A 86 -7.76 4.64 -8.60
C PHE A 86 -8.64 5.12 -9.76
N GLY A 87 -9.71 4.42 -10.05
CA GLY A 87 -10.48 4.65 -11.26
C GLY A 87 -9.93 3.83 -12.43
N LYS A 88 -10.29 4.17 -13.65
CA LYS A 88 -9.95 3.37 -14.83
C LYS A 88 -8.76 3.88 -15.62
N THR A 89 -8.19 5.01 -15.23
CA THR A 89 -7.09 5.64 -15.94
C THR A 89 -6.03 6.14 -14.96
N ASN A 90 -4.86 6.47 -15.49
CA ASN A 90 -3.77 7.06 -14.73
C ASN A 90 -3.22 6.14 -13.64
N PHE A 91 -3.15 4.84 -13.94
CA PHE A 91 -2.52 3.90 -13.04
C PHE A 91 -1.01 4.12 -12.99
N PRO A 92 -0.39 4.06 -11.79
CA PRO A 92 1.06 4.09 -11.69
C PRO A 92 1.67 2.81 -12.25
N ALA A 93 2.98 2.82 -12.46
CA ALA A 93 3.72 1.59 -12.77
C ALA A 93 3.59 0.65 -11.57
N ARG A 94 3.59 -0.66 -11.83
CA ARG A 94 3.39 -1.65 -10.77
C ARG A 94 4.17 -2.93 -11.03
N SER A 95 4.75 -3.49 -9.97
CA SER A 95 5.24 -4.87 -9.95
C SER A 95 4.40 -5.64 -8.95
N THR A 96 4.03 -6.87 -9.27
CA THR A 96 3.25 -7.73 -8.38
C THR A 96 3.91 -9.10 -8.32
N VAL A 97 4.26 -9.55 -7.12
CA VAL A 97 4.92 -10.85 -6.92
C VAL A 97 4.27 -11.61 -5.77
N GLU A 98 4.41 -12.93 -5.81
CA GLU A 98 4.03 -13.76 -4.67
C GLU A 98 5.23 -13.90 -3.76
N VAL A 99 5.01 -13.89 -2.45
CA VAL A 99 6.05 -14.03 -1.44
C VAL A 99 5.74 -15.17 -0.48
N ALA A 100 6.77 -15.70 0.16
CA ALA A 100 6.63 -16.82 1.09
C ALA A 100 5.81 -16.46 2.33
N GLY A 101 5.88 -15.22 2.79
CA GLY A 101 5.13 -14.75 3.96
C GLY A 101 5.13 -13.25 4.06
N LEU A 102 4.18 -12.73 4.80
CA LEU A 102 4.03 -11.30 5.06
C LEU A 102 3.80 -11.07 6.55
N PRO A 103 4.13 -9.88 7.05
CA PRO A 103 3.93 -9.56 8.47
C PRO A 103 2.47 -9.76 8.90
N LEU A 104 2.29 -10.24 10.13
CA LEU A 104 0.98 -10.36 10.78
C LEU A 104 -0.02 -11.23 9.99
N GLY A 105 0.49 -12.18 9.21
CA GLY A 105 -0.38 -13.03 8.41
C GLY A 105 -1.10 -12.31 7.30
N ALA A 106 -0.59 -11.16 6.86
CA ALA A 106 -1.21 -10.38 5.80
C ALA A 106 -1.26 -11.15 4.48
N ARG A 107 -2.25 -10.87 3.67
CA ARG A 107 -2.40 -11.43 2.33
C ARG A 107 -1.85 -10.51 1.26
N VAL A 108 -1.67 -9.24 1.59
CA VAL A 108 -1.14 -8.24 0.67
C VAL A 108 -0.34 -7.20 1.44
N GLU A 109 0.75 -6.76 0.82
CA GLU A 109 1.56 -5.64 1.30
C GLU A 109 1.90 -4.78 0.10
N ILE A 110 1.88 -3.46 0.26
CA ILE A 110 2.19 -2.54 -0.83
C ILE A 110 3.08 -1.43 -0.31
N ASP A 111 4.10 -1.08 -1.08
CA ASP A 111 4.84 0.17 -0.88
C ASP A 111 4.77 1.00 -2.15
N CYS A 112 5.08 2.28 -2.05
CA CYS A 112 5.02 3.14 -3.23
C CYS A 112 6.16 4.14 -3.27
N ILE A 113 6.37 4.67 -4.48
CA ILE A 113 7.24 5.80 -4.74
C ILE A 113 6.35 6.88 -5.33
N ALA A 114 6.38 8.08 -4.75
CA ALA A 114 5.60 9.22 -5.21
C ALA A 114 6.53 10.40 -5.51
N ILE A 115 6.13 11.23 -6.47
CA ILE A 115 6.89 12.44 -6.79
C ILE A 115 6.34 13.61 -5.97
N GLU A 116 7.25 14.41 -5.43
CA GLU A 116 6.91 15.50 -4.50
C GLU A 116 6.76 16.86 -5.17
N SER A 117 6.52 16.88 -6.44
CA SER A 117 6.36 18.16 -7.14
C SER A 117 4.91 18.61 -7.26
#